data_869b0b27676f41981ee8229c96ca6756
#
_entry.id   869b0b27676f41981ee8229c96ca6756
#
_cell.length_a   1.000
_cell.length_b   1.000
_cell.length_c   1.000
_cell.angle_alpha   90.00
_cell.angle_beta   90.00
_cell.angle_gamma   90.00
#
_symmetry.space_group_name_H-M   'P 1'
#
loop_
_entity.id
_entity.type
_entity.pdbx_description
1 polymer ?
#
loop_
_entity_poly.entity_id
_entity_poly.type
_entity_poly.pdbx_seq_one_letter_code
_entity_poly.pdbx_strand_id
1 'polypeptide(L)'
;MRSSHMQGSPIFTGLIGRSVEGRDIVVRANFDLSSGVAPGNCSLLIGGIHGDEPATIRLIESFCQSCACAAIEGNPFILLPLANPDGYQRATRYNARGVDLNRNCGFNWRADSEEPPGPGPWSEPENVVLRDFILARRPAKIVSLHWALAEIDADGTQSTALAQAMWDALEEGARRPYRLRVTELGRGQRRLQETYAECPGSLGQWCGYGLEYPDGTAPAMITLELPYDPAALSRPEELPADHLETLRERWRHDAEGYLQAVEPGVHAMLAAAVCHRHGASHQ
;
A
#
# COMPACT_ATOMS: atom_id res chain seq x y z
N MET A 1 -20.95 22.85 -31.44
CA MET A 1 -20.51 22.41 -30.10
C MET A 1 -19.53 21.27 -30.28
N ARG A 2 -18.24 21.48 -30.07
CA ARG A 2 -17.24 20.43 -30.21
C ARG A 2 -17.21 19.68 -28.88
N SER A 3 -17.60 18.41 -28.90
CA SER A 3 -17.40 17.45 -27.79
C SER A 3 -15.90 17.28 -27.61
N SER A 4 -15.32 17.91 -26.58
CA SER A 4 -13.97 17.62 -26.12
C SER A 4 -14.02 16.27 -25.40
N HIS A 5 -13.69 15.21 -26.11
CA HIS A 5 -13.30 13.96 -25.47
C HIS A 5 -12.04 14.27 -24.65
N MET A 6 -12.17 14.26 -23.33
CA MET A 6 -11.01 14.22 -22.43
C MET A 6 -10.33 12.86 -22.67
N GLN A 7 -9.28 12.87 -23.46
CA GLN A 7 -8.37 11.72 -23.55
C GLN A 7 -7.59 11.71 -22.23
N GLY A 8 -7.89 10.75 -21.36
CA GLY A 8 -7.08 10.52 -20.16
C GLY A 8 -5.61 10.31 -20.54
N SER A 9 -4.70 10.72 -19.67
CA SER A 9 -3.26 10.51 -19.87
C SER A 9 -2.97 9.02 -20.16
N PRO A 10 -2.04 8.71 -21.07
CA PRO A 10 -1.74 7.32 -21.40
C PRO A 10 -1.21 6.57 -20.17
N ILE A 11 -1.65 5.33 -20.02
CA ILE A 11 -1.15 4.43 -18.97
C ILE A 11 -0.08 3.52 -19.58
N PHE A 12 1.10 3.57 -19.01
CA PHE A 12 2.25 2.73 -19.37
C PHE A 12 2.29 1.50 -18.48
N THR A 13 2.56 0.35 -19.05
CA THR A 13 2.68 -0.92 -18.35
C THR A 13 4.12 -1.38 -18.36
N GLY A 14 4.64 -1.84 -17.23
CA GLY A 14 6.01 -2.34 -17.10
C GLY A 14 6.08 -3.65 -16.31
N LEU A 15 6.82 -4.62 -16.84
CA LEU A 15 7.23 -5.81 -16.10
C LEU A 15 8.41 -5.42 -15.20
N ILE A 16 8.26 -5.61 -13.88
CA ILE A 16 9.33 -5.29 -12.92
C ILE A 16 10.09 -6.52 -12.44
N GLY A 17 9.51 -7.71 -12.57
CA GLY A 17 10.15 -8.97 -12.22
C GLY A 17 9.15 -10.12 -12.18
N ARG A 18 9.57 -11.21 -11.52
CA ARG A 18 8.77 -12.45 -11.44
C ARG A 18 8.78 -13.01 -10.03
N SER A 19 7.68 -13.68 -9.68
CA SER A 19 7.52 -14.43 -8.45
C SER A 19 8.36 -15.72 -8.43
N VAL A 20 8.32 -16.44 -7.32
CA VAL A 20 8.96 -17.77 -7.17
C VAL A 20 8.55 -18.73 -8.28
N GLU A 21 7.28 -18.75 -8.67
CA GLU A 21 6.76 -19.63 -9.74
C GLU A 21 6.82 -19.00 -11.14
N GLY A 22 7.52 -17.89 -11.29
CA GLY A 22 7.76 -17.23 -12.58
C GLY A 22 6.59 -16.40 -13.10
N ARG A 23 5.58 -16.07 -12.26
CA ARG A 23 4.49 -15.18 -12.64
C ARG A 23 4.96 -13.74 -12.68
N ASP A 24 4.47 -13.00 -13.65
CA ASP A 24 4.85 -11.61 -13.87
C ASP A 24 4.37 -10.70 -12.71
N ILE A 25 5.26 -9.83 -12.25
CA ILE A 25 4.95 -8.71 -11.35
C ILE A 25 4.96 -7.44 -12.19
N VAL A 26 3.77 -6.83 -12.35
CA VAL A 26 3.53 -5.79 -13.34
C VAL A 26 3.06 -4.50 -12.68
N VAL A 27 3.61 -3.38 -13.11
CA VAL A 27 3.21 -2.03 -12.71
C VAL A 27 2.52 -1.29 -13.84
N ARG A 28 1.69 -0.30 -13.47
CA ARG A 28 1.09 0.67 -14.39
C ARG A 28 1.41 2.08 -13.91
N ALA A 29 1.69 3.00 -14.82
CA ALA A 29 2.03 4.39 -14.48
C ALA A 29 1.42 5.36 -15.49
N ASN A 30 1.19 6.60 -15.08
CA ASN A 30 0.74 7.67 -15.97
C ASN A 30 1.90 8.44 -16.61
N PHE A 31 3.10 7.88 -16.59
CA PHE A 31 4.29 8.40 -17.25
C PHE A 31 5.14 7.25 -17.80
N ASP A 32 6.05 7.57 -18.72
CA ASP A 32 6.94 6.58 -19.35
C ASP A 32 7.89 5.95 -18.32
N LEU A 33 7.79 4.63 -18.16
CA LEU A 33 8.61 3.82 -17.27
C LEU A 33 10.02 3.55 -17.79
N SER A 34 10.37 3.97 -19.00
CA SER A 34 11.74 3.83 -19.55
C SER A 34 12.74 4.78 -18.88
N SER A 35 12.28 5.89 -18.32
CA SER A 35 13.10 6.80 -17.52
C SER A 35 13.48 6.16 -16.18
N GLY A 36 14.68 6.43 -15.66
CA GLY A 36 15.20 5.85 -14.41
C GLY A 36 14.38 6.25 -13.19
N VAL A 37 14.69 7.40 -12.58
CA VAL A 37 13.97 7.93 -11.40
C VAL A 37 12.59 8.42 -11.82
N ALA A 38 11.56 8.15 -10.99
CA ALA A 38 10.22 8.64 -11.23
C ALA A 38 10.18 10.19 -11.16
N PRO A 39 9.21 10.83 -11.84
CA PRO A 39 9.00 12.27 -11.69
C PRO A 39 8.83 12.67 -10.22
N GLY A 40 9.27 13.87 -9.85
CA GLY A 40 9.15 14.37 -8.48
C GLY A 40 7.73 14.27 -7.94
N ASN A 41 7.57 14.05 -6.64
CA ASN A 41 6.30 13.83 -5.94
C ASN A 41 5.50 12.60 -6.40
N CYS A 42 6.13 11.62 -7.06
CA CYS A 42 5.48 10.38 -7.50
C CYS A 42 4.96 9.56 -6.33
N SER A 43 3.77 8.98 -6.50
CA SER A 43 3.19 8.03 -5.55
C SER A 43 3.27 6.61 -6.10
N LEU A 44 3.64 5.64 -5.25
CA LEU A 44 3.54 4.20 -5.53
C LEU A 44 2.41 3.61 -4.68
N LEU A 45 1.39 3.06 -5.33
CA LEU A 45 0.25 2.40 -4.69
C LEU A 45 0.38 0.89 -4.87
N ILE A 46 0.37 0.13 -3.77
CA ILE A 46 0.67 -1.30 -3.74
C ILE A 46 -0.52 -2.07 -3.18
N GLY A 47 -0.93 -3.14 -3.87
CA GLY A 47 -1.89 -4.12 -3.39
C GLY A 47 -1.34 -5.54 -3.49
N GLY A 48 -2.06 -6.49 -2.91
CA GLY A 48 -1.79 -7.91 -3.06
C GLY A 48 -0.41 -8.35 -2.56
N ILE A 49 0.11 -7.78 -1.49
CA ILE A 49 1.28 -8.31 -0.76
C ILE A 49 0.89 -9.63 -0.10
N HIS A 50 -0.30 -9.68 0.51
CA HIS A 50 -0.91 -10.92 0.93
C HIS A 50 -1.88 -11.39 -0.15
N GLY A 51 -1.74 -12.63 -0.61
CA GLY A 51 -2.53 -13.13 -1.74
C GLY A 51 -3.99 -13.40 -1.38
N ASP A 52 -4.32 -13.50 -0.11
CA ASP A 52 -5.68 -13.70 0.40
C ASP A 52 -6.42 -12.39 0.75
N GLU A 53 -5.88 -11.26 0.30
CA GLU A 53 -6.47 -9.91 0.43
C GLU A 53 -6.94 -9.35 -0.94
N PRO A 54 -7.85 -10.01 -1.67
CA PRO A 54 -8.19 -9.66 -3.05
C PRO A 54 -8.84 -8.29 -3.21
N ALA A 55 -9.45 -7.74 -2.14
CA ALA A 55 -10.02 -6.40 -2.16
C ALA A 55 -8.96 -5.33 -2.48
N THR A 56 -7.74 -5.47 -1.94
CA THR A 56 -6.63 -4.54 -2.16
C THR A 56 -6.24 -4.46 -3.63
N ILE A 57 -6.25 -5.62 -4.32
CA ILE A 57 -5.93 -5.74 -5.75
C ILE A 57 -7.00 -5.03 -6.57
N ARG A 58 -8.28 -5.38 -6.33
CA ARG A 58 -9.43 -4.84 -7.07
C ARG A 58 -9.53 -3.32 -6.94
N LEU A 59 -9.30 -2.78 -5.75
CA LEU A 59 -9.36 -1.34 -5.49
C LEU A 59 -8.25 -0.56 -6.21
N ILE A 60 -7.04 -1.09 -6.30
CA ILE A 60 -5.97 -0.46 -7.09
C ILE A 60 -6.25 -0.57 -8.59
N GLU A 61 -6.79 -1.68 -9.06
CA GLU A 61 -7.16 -1.84 -10.47
C GLU A 61 -8.29 -0.89 -10.87
N SER A 62 -9.35 -0.79 -10.06
CA SER A 62 -10.48 0.09 -10.33
C SER A 62 -10.11 1.57 -10.18
N PHE A 63 -9.20 1.92 -9.29
CA PHE A 63 -8.69 3.29 -9.16
C PHE A 63 -8.15 3.85 -10.47
N CYS A 64 -7.43 3.04 -11.24
CA CYS A 64 -6.91 3.45 -12.55
C CYS A 64 -8.01 3.70 -13.59
N GLN A 65 -9.19 3.10 -13.41
CA GLN A 65 -10.32 3.19 -14.33
C GLN A 65 -11.36 4.24 -13.90
N SER A 66 -11.26 4.73 -12.67
CA SER A 66 -12.24 5.61 -12.06
C SER A 66 -12.07 7.08 -12.48
N CYS A 67 -13.14 7.88 -12.26
CA CYS A 67 -13.09 9.33 -12.39
C CYS A 67 -12.06 10.01 -11.46
N ALA A 68 -11.57 9.30 -10.44
CA ALA A 68 -10.49 9.78 -9.59
C ALA A 68 -9.19 10.03 -10.37
N CYS A 69 -8.97 9.32 -11.50
CA CYS A 69 -7.85 9.59 -12.39
C CYS A 69 -7.88 11.01 -12.97
N ALA A 70 -9.05 11.57 -13.23
CA ALA A 70 -9.17 12.95 -13.70
C ALA A 70 -8.81 13.98 -12.61
N ALA A 71 -9.14 13.68 -11.35
CA ALA A 71 -8.82 14.54 -10.21
C ALA A 71 -7.33 14.58 -9.89
N ILE A 72 -6.57 13.57 -10.31
CA ILE A 72 -5.12 13.46 -10.08
C ILE A 72 -4.28 13.83 -11.30
N GLU A 73 -4.90 14.41 -12.35
CA GLU A 73 -4.20 14.80 -13.57
C GLU A 73 -2.99 15.69 -13.25
N GLY A 74 -1.86 15.39 -13.90
CA GLY A 74 -0.60 16.10 -13.68
C GLY A 74 0.20 15.65 -12.44
N ASN A 75 -0.34 14.73 -11.61
CA ASN A 75 0.41 14.13 -10.52
C ASN A 75 0.90 12.74 -10.93
N PRO A 76 2.22 12.46 -10.82
CA PRO A 76 2.77 11.17 -11.21
C PRO A 76 2.41 10.08 -10.21
N PHE A 77 2.00 8.93 -10.75
CA PHE A 77 1.73 7.74 -9.93
C PHE A 77 2.16 6.45 -10.62
N ILE A 78 2.42 5.45 -9.81
CA ILE A 78 2.67 4.06 -10.19
C ILE A 78 1.71 3.19 -9.39
N LEU A 79 1.07 2.24 -10.04
CA LEU A 79 0.21 1.22 -9.44
C LEU A 79 0.90 -0.14 -9.54
N LEU A 80 1.01 -0.85 -8.43
CA LEU A 80 1.36 -2.26 -8.34
C LEU A 80 0.17 -3.02 -7.75
N PRO A 81 -0.79 -3.48 -8.57
CA PRO A 81 -2.01 -4.10 -8.05
C PRO A 81 -1.74 -5.43 -7.32
N LEU A 82 -0.75 -6.20 -7.77
CA LEU A 82 -0.50 -7.56 -7.30
C LEU A 82 0.99 -7.81 -7.10
N ALA A 83 1.45 -7.66 -5.85
CA ALA A 83 2.85 -7.89 -5.48
C ALA A 83 3.18 -9.37 -5.28
N ASN A 84 2.19 -10.19 -4.87
CA ASN A 84 2.32 -11.63 -4.59
C ASN A 84 1.39 -12.46 -5.50
N PRO A 85 1.73 -12.66 -6.78
CA PRO A 85 0.86 -13.38 -7.70
C PRO A 85 0.72 -14.88 -7.37
N ASP A 86 1.72 -15.48 -6.72
CA ASP A 86 1.66 -16.89 -6.32
C ASP A 86 0.70 -17.09 -5.14
N GLY A 87 0.78 -16.22 -4.13
CA GLY A 87 -0.15 -16.23 -3.01
C GLY A 87 -1.59 -15.97 -3.44
N TYR A 88 -1.79 -15.01 -4.35
CA TYR A 88 -3.12 -14.73 -4.91
C TYR A 88 -3.73 -15.93 -5.64
N GLN A 89 -2.93 -16.60 -6.48
CA GLN A 89 -3.39 -17.80 -7.20
C GLN A 89 -3.83 -18.93 -6.25
N ARG A 90 -3.23 -19.00 -5.07
CA ARG A 90 -3.50 -20.01 -4.04
C ARG A 90 -4.47 -19.55 -2.96
N ALA A 91 -4.94 -18.32 -3.03
CA ALA A 91 -5.73 -17.66 -1.99
C ALA A 91 -5.11 -17.82 -0.60
N THR A 92 -3.79 -17.59 -0.49
CA THR A 92 -3.02 -17.63 0.77
C THR A 92 -2.30 -16.33 1.02
N ARG A 93 -2.09 -16.02 2.29
CA ARG A 93 -1.30 -14.88 2.75
C ARG A 93 0.12 -14.89 2.18
N TYR A 94 0.72 -16.07 2.18
CA TYR A 94 2.13 -16.29 1.91
C TYR A 94 2.44 -16.41 0.42
N ASN A 95 3.72 -16.26 0.06
CA ASN A 95 4.19 -16.58 -1.28
C ASN A 95 4.27 -18.11 -1.52
N ALA A 96 4.80 -18.52 -2.68
CA ALA A 96 4.92 -19.94 -3.03
C ALA A 96 5.82 -20.76 -2.10
N ARG A 97 6.71 -20.11 -1.34
CA ARG A 97 7.60 -20.75 -0.35
C ARG A 97 7.02 -20.74 1.06
N GLY A 98 5.80 -20.26 1.25
CA GLY A 98 5.18 -20.13 2.57
C GLY A 98 5.72 -18.97 3.40
N VAL A 99 6.31 -17.96 2.77
CA VAL A 99 6.88 -16.78 3.43
C VAL A 99 5.88 -15.63 3.40
N ASP A 100 5.71 -14.95 4.53
CA ASP A 100 5.01 -13.66 4.61
C ASP A 100 5.92 -12.57 4.03
N LEU A 101 5.54 -12.06 2.84
CA LEU A 101 6.30 -11.00 2.18
C LEU A 101 6.36 -9.71 3.00
N ASN A 102 5.36 -9.48 3.86
CA ASN A 102 5.34 -8.33 4.78
C ASN A 102 6.08 -8.60 6.11
N ARG A 103 6.93 -9.64 6.15
CA ARG A 103 7.90 -9.95 7.21
C ARG A 103 9.31 -10.18 6.66
N ASN A 104 9.48 -10.11 5.33
CA ASN A 104 10.73 -10.46 4.65
C ASN A 104 11.58 -9.24 4.25
N CYS A 105 11.15 -8.00 4.54
CA CYS A 105 11.96 -6.80 4.31
C CYS A 105 13.14 -6.72 5.29
N GLY A 106 14.25 -6.08 4.85
CA GLY A 106 15.51 -6.13 5.60
C GLY A 106 15.56 -5.31 6.87
N PHE A 107 14.74 -4.26 6.99
CA PHE A 107 14.75 -3.42 8.18
C PHE A 107 14.05 -4.14 9.35
N ASN A 108 14.74 -4.24 10.48
CA ASN A 108 14.25 -4.91 11.68
C ASN A 108 13.78 -6.36 11.47
N TRP A 109 14.29 -7.04 10.44
CA TRP A 109 13.96 -8.43 10.17
C TRP A 109 14.33 -9.33 11.36
N ARG A 110 13.47 -10.29 11.68
CA ARG A 110 13.66 -11.21 12.81
C ARG A 110 13.26 -12.62 12.40
N ALA A 111 14.14 -13.57 12.69
CA ALA A 111 13.89 -14.99 12.42
C ALA A 111 12.79 -15.60 13.31
N ASP A 112 12.53 -14.98 14.47
CA ASP A 112 11.52 -15.37 15.45
C ASP A 112 10.20 -14.59 15.32
N SER A 113 9.92 -14.04 14.14
CA SER A 113 8.64 -13.39 13.84
C SER A 113 7.49 -14.41 13.95
N GLU A 114 6.32 -13.94 14.41
CA GLU A 114 5.12 -14.78 14.54
C GLU A 114 4.70 -15.35 13.17
N GLU A 115 4.75 -14.53 12.13
CA GLU A 115 4.52 -14.96 10.75
C GLU A 115 5.85 -15.35 10.09
N PRO A 116 5.88 -16.35 9.19
CA PRO A 116 7.09 -16.85 8.56
C PRO A 116 7.88 -15.77 7.79
N PRO A 117 9.05 -15.32 8.29
CA PRO A 117 9.80 -14.20 7.70
C PRO A 117 10.74 -14.63 6.57
N GLY A 118 10.77 -15.92 6.21
CA GLY A 118 11.75 -16.51 5.32
C GLY A 118 13.10 -16.80 5.95
N PRO A 119 14.03 -17.43 5.21
CA PRO A 119 15.35 -17.84 5.74
C PRO A 119 16.30 -16.68 5.99
N GLY A 120 15.98 -15.48 5.54
CA GLY A 120 16.76 -14.26 5.74
C GLY A 120 16.04 -13.05 5.18
N PRO A 121 16.50 -11.83 5.51
CA PRO A 121 15.91 -10.62 4.94
C PRO A 121 16.12 -10.61 3.43
N TRP A 122 15.09 -10.17 2.70
CA TRP A 122 15.10 -10.14 1.22
C TRP A 122 15.39 -11.49 0.57
N SER A 123 14.98 -12.60 1.20
CA SER A 123 15.17 -13.94 0.63
C SER A 123 14.21 -14.22 -0.52
N GLU A 124 13.08 -13.52 -0.58
CA GLU A 124 12.03 -13.80 -1.54
C GLU A 124 12.16 -12.92 -2.80
N PRO A 125 12.02 -13.52 -4.01
CA PRO A 125 12.21 -12.78 -5.26
C PRO A 125 11.21 -11.64 -5.40
N GLU A 126 9.97 -11.78 -4.94
CA GLU A 126 8.97 -10.73 -4.94
C GLU A 126 9.44 -9.50 -4.15
N ASN A 127 10.01 -9.71 -2.97
CA ASN A 127 10.53 -8.63 -2.13
C ASN A 127 11.80 -8.00 -2.71
N VAL A 128 12.68 -8.79 -3.33
CA VAL A 128 13.86 -8.26 -4.04
C VAL A 128 13.43 -7.37 -5.20
N VAL A 129 12.48 -7.84 -6.00
CA VAL A 129 11.91 -7.08 -7.13
C VAL A 129 11.31 -5.76 -6.67
N LEU A 130 10.49 -5.79 -5.61
CA LEU A 130 9.85 -4.60 -5.07
C LEU A 130 10.87 -3.62 -4.49
N ARG A 131 11.84 -4.10 -3.70
CA ARG A 131 12.94 -3.31 -3.16
C ARG A 131 13.72 -2.60 -4.27
N ASP A 132 14.18 -3.35 -5.26
CA ASP A 132 15.02 -2.83 -6.33
C ASP A 132 14.24 -1.82 -7.19
N PHE A 133 12.95 -2.06 -7.40
CA PHE A 133 12.06 -1.12 -8.08
C PHE A 133 11.89 0.19 -7.29
N ILE A 134 11.63 0.11 -5.98
CA ILE A 134 11.50 1.30 -5.12
C ILE A 134 12.80 2.10 -5.10
N LEU A 135 13.96 1.44 -4.95
CA LEU A 135 15.27 2.10 -4.95
C LEU A 135 15.60 2.75 -6.31
N ALA A 136 15.21 2.14 -7.42
CA ALA A 136 15.42 2.68 -8.75
C ALA A 136 14.49 3.85 -9.06
N ARG A 137 13.21 3.76 -8.68
CA ARG A 137 12.18 4.77 -9.00
C ARG A 137 12.12 5.92 -8.00
N ARG A 138 12.48 5.69 -6.74
CA ARG A 138 12.47 6.67 -5.66
C ARG A 138 11.13 7.42 -5.53
N PRO A 139 10.00 6.71 -5.38
CA PRO A 139 8.72 7.38 -5.18
C PRO A 139 8.77 8.22 -3.90
N ALA A 140 8.23 9.44 -3.96
CA ALA A 140 8.15 10.33 -2.80
C ALA A 140 7.13 9.84 -1.76
N LYS A 141 6.15 9.06 -2.21
CA LYS A 141 5.06 8.54 -1.37
C LYS A 141 4.78 7.08 -1.74
N ILE A 142 4.54 6.26 -0.73
CA ILE A 142 4.18 4.84 -0.88
C ILE A 142 2.94 4.58 -0.04
N VAL A 143 1.91 3.95 -0.63
CA VAL A 143 0.73 3.49 0.09
C VAL A 143 0.57 2.00 -0.18
N SER A 144 0.64 1.18 0.86
CA SER A 144 0.40 -0.26 0.81
C SER A 144 -0.97 -0.59 1.37
N LEU A 145 -1.82 -1.22 0.56
CA LEU A 145 -3.16 -1.63 0.95
C LEU A 145 -3.13 -3.03 1.57
N HIS A 146 -3.77 -3.17 2.71
CA HIS A 146 -3.96 -4.40 3.47
C HIS A 146 -5.42 -4.58 3.91
N TRP A 147 -5.72 -5.70 4.57
CA TRP A 147 -7.04 -6.10 5.04
C TRP A 147 -6.90 -6.84 6.38
N ALA A 148 -7.53 -6.48 7.51
CA ALA A 148 -8.77 -5.74 7.63
C ALA A 148 -8.87 -5.01 8.98
N LEU A 149 -7.90 -4.15 9.31
CA LEU A 149 -7.84 -3.48 10.61
C LEU A 149 -8.50 -2.10 10.62
N ALA A 150 -8.97 -1.61 9.46
CA ALA A 150 -9.58 -0.29 9.31
C ALA A 150 -8.68 0.85 9.84
N GLU A 151 -7.45 0.93 9.33
CA GLU A 151 -6.45 1.84 9.86
C GLU A 151 -5.72 2.59 8.74
N ILE A 152 -5.46 3.87 8.95
CA ILE A 152 -4.52 4.67 8.16
C ILE A 152 -3.28 4.83 9.03
N ASP A 153 -2.27 4.00 8.84
CA ASP A 153 -1.06 4.00 9.65
C ASP A 153 0.07 4.76 8.95
N ALA A 154 0.52 5.83 9.61
CA ALA A 154 1.65 6.64 9.17
C ALA A 154 2.97 6.02 9.63
N ASP A 155 3.61 5.26 8.79
CA ASP A 155 4.94 4.70 9.04
C ASP A 155 6.01 5.81 8.99
N GLY A 156 6.43 6.27 10.15
CA GLY A 156 7.39 7.37 10.30
C GLY A 156 6.75 8.77 10.33
N THR A 157 7.44 9.70 11.02
CA THR A 157 6.94 11.08 11.22
C THR A 157 6.74 11.85 9.93
N GLN A 158 7.56 11.57 8.89
CA GLN A 158 7.43 12.18 7.56
C GLN A 158 6.11 11.78 6.86
N SER A 159 5.42 10.76 7.35
CA SER A 159 4.18 10.24 6.77
C SER A 159 2.92 10.86 7.39
N THR A 160 3.05 11.55 8.52
CA THR A 160 1.91 12.10 9.29
C THR A 160 1.02 13.03 8.45
N ALA A 161 1.64 13.96 7.70
CA ALA A 161 0.89 14.89 6.86
C ALA A 161 0.15 14.19 5.72
N LEU A 162 0.72 13.13 5.16
CA LEU A 162 0.09 12.30 4.13
C LEU A 162 -1.11 11.54 4.71
N ALA A 163 -0.95 10.90 5.87
CA ALA A 163 -2.01 10.19 6.55
C ALA A 163 -3.19 11.12 6.90
N GLN A 164 -2.88 12.33 7.38
CA GLN A 164 -3.90 13.36 7.66
C GLN A 164 -4.65 13.78 6.39
N ALA A 165 -3.94 13.99 5.27
CA ALA A 165 -4.58 14.33 4.00
C ALA A 165 -5.51 13.21 3.49
N MET A 166 -5.13 11.95 3.68
CA MET A 166 -5.98 10.79 3.34
C MET A 166 -7.21 10.73 4.25
N TRP A 167 -7.04 10.96 5.54
CA TRP A 167 -8.14 11.02 6.51
C TRP A 167 -9.13 12.14 6.17
N ASP A 168 -8.62 13.33 5.84
CA ASP A 168 -9.45 14.49 5.54
C ASP A 168 -10.24 14.34 4.24
N ALA A 169 -9.76 13.50 3.32
CA ALA A 169 -10.46 13.17 2.08
C ALA A 169 -11.68 12.27 2.28
N LEU A 170 -11.80 11.59 3.42
CA LEU A 170 -12.96 10.77 3.74
C LEU A 170 -14.14 11.65 4.17
N GLU A 171 -15.32 11.37 3.63
CA GLU A 171 -16.57 11.90 4.19
C GLU A 171 -16.81 11.38 5.62
N GLU A 172 -17.54 12.12 6.42
CA GLU A 172 -17.77 11.80 7.85
C GLU A 172 -18.29 10.36 8.06
N GLY A 173 -19.23 9.92 7.23
CA GLY A 173 -19.75 8.55 7.28
C GLY A 173 -18.72 7.49 6.96
N ALA A 174 -17.85 7.76 5.99
CA ALA A 174 -16.79 6.84 5.57
C ALA A 174 -15.61 6.79 6.54
N ARG A 175 -15.45 7.79 7.41
CA ARG A 175 -14.41 7.79 8.47
C ARG A 175 -14.71 6.80 9.61
N ARG A 176 -15.98 6.48 9.83
CA ARG A 176 -16.42 5.72 11.02
C ARG A 176 -15.69 4.42 11.28
N PRO A 177 -15.41 3.57 10.27
CA PRO A 177 -14.67 2.33 10.50
C PRO A 177 -13.18 2.54 10.71
N TYR A 178 -12.62 3.67 10.27
CA TYR A 178 -11.17 3.88 10.26
C TYR A 178 -10.64 4.52 11.54
N ARG A 179 -9.39 4.19 11.87
CA ARG A 179 -8.52 4.92 12.79
C ARG A 179 -7.40 5.60 12.04
N LEU A 180 -7.04 6.79 12.49
CA LEU A 180 -5.82 7.46 12.07
C LEU A 180 -4.74 7.17 13.10
N ARG A 181 -3.71 6.45 12.69
CA ARG A 181 -2.54 6.14 13.51
C ARG A 181 -1.35 6.94 12.99
N VAL A 182 -0.85 7.81 13.82
CA VAL A 182 0.32 8.63 13.52
C VAL A 182 1.40 8.39 14.57
N THR A 183 2.62 8.23 14.12
CA THR A 183 3.74 8.11 15.05
C THR A 183 4.28 9.49 15.39
N GLU A 184 4.46 9.73 16.68
CA GLU A 184 5.09 10.97 17.18
C GLU A 184 6.62 10.85 17.20
N LEU A 185 7.16 9.69 16.84
CA LEU A 185 8.58 9.38 16.96
C LEU A 185 9.31 9.51 15.63
N GLY A 186 10.32 10.34 15.59
CA GLY A 186 11.24 10.48 14.46
C GLY A 186 12.29 9.38 14.38
N ARG A 187 13.00 9.33 13.22
CA ARG A 187 14.13 8.42 13.02
C ARG A 187 15.15 8.57 14.16
N GLY A 188 15.64 7.45 14.67
CA GLY A 188 16.68 7.39 15.71
C GLY A 188 16.19 7.59 17.13
N GLN A 189 14.91 7.68 17.42
CA GLN A 189 14.38 7.78 18.78
C GLN A 189 14.20 6.41 19.45
N ARG A 190 14.51 6.29 20.76
CA ARG A 190 14.55 5.00 21.48
C ARG A 190 13.21 4.25 21.54
N ARG A 191 12.07 4.94 21.52
CA ARG A 191 10.74 4.30 21.51
C ARG A 191 10.40 3.59 20.20
N LEU A 192 11.18 3.79 19.15
CA LEU A 192 11.05 3.06 17.90
C LEU A 192 11.11 1.54 18.09
N GLN A 193 11.87 1.04 19.08
CA GLN A 193 11.94 -0.40 19.37
C GLN A 193 10.62 -1.00 19.85
N GLU A 194 9.81 -0.28 20.59
CA GLU A 194 8.49 -0.75 21.04
C GLU A 194 7.48 -0.76 19.88
N THR A 195 7.49 0.30 19.05
CA THR A 195 6.62 0.40 17.87
C THR A 195 6.99 -0.61 16.77
N TYR A 196 8.28 -0.95 16.65
CA TYR A 196 8.77 -1.94 15.69
C TYR A 196 8.59 -3.39 16.13
N ALA A 197 8.24 -3.65 17.38
CA ALA A 197 8.05 -5.00 17.89
C ALA A 197 6.88 -5.72 17.23
N GLU A 198 5.86 -5.00 16.80
CA GLU A 198 4.60 -5.58 16.33
C GLU A 198 4.70 -6.18 14.91
N CYS A 199 5.46 -5.55 14.00
CA CYS A 199 5.55 -5.99 12.60
C CYS A 199 7.00 -6.02 12.08
N PRO A 200 7.90 -6.84 12.64
CA PRO A 200 9.31 -6.88 12.24
C PRO A 200 9.45 -7.31 10.78
N GLY A 201 10.31 -6.62 10.02
CA GLY A 201 10.56 -6.91 8.61
C GLY A 201 9.42 -6.55 7.66
N SER A 202 8.48 -5.70 8.08
CA SER A 202 7.40 -5.23 7.20
C SER A 202 7.87 -4.19 6.18
N LEU A 203 7.10 -4.05 5.11
CA LEU A 203 7.31 -3.02 4.08
C LEU A 203 7.15 -1.62 4.69
N GLY A 204 6.13 -1.42 5.54
CA GLY A 204 5.89 -0.17 6.25
C GLY A 204 7.10 0.25 7.08
N GLN A 205 7.64 -0.67 7.89
CA GLN A 205 8.83 -0.37 8.68
C GLN A 205 10.05 -0.06 7.83
N TRP A 206 10.30 -0.82 6.78
CA TRP A 206 11.44 -0.54 5.91
C TRP A 206 11.30 0.81 5.21
N CYS A 207 10.19 1.09 4.56
CA CYS A 207 9.99 2.35 3.82
C CYS A 207 9.89 3.57 4.75
N GLY A 208 9.18 3.44 5.88
CA GLY A 208 8.94 4.54 6.79
C GLY A 208 10.12 4.92 7.67
N TYR A 209 10.95 3.95 8.05
CA TYR A 209 12.00 4.17 9.05
C TYR A 209 13.41 3.77 8.58
N GLY A 210 13.52 2.78 7.69
CA GLY A 210 14.81 2.22 7.26
C GLY A 210 15.30 2.76 5.92
N LEU A 211 14.41 3.24 5.06
CA LEU A 211 14.76 3.66 3.71
C LEU A 211 15.17 5.13 3.67
N GLU A 212 16.34 5.36 3.10
CA GLU A 212 16.82 6.68 2.68
C GLU A 212 17.37 6.56 1.27
N TYR A 213 16.98 7.46 0.39
CA TYR A 213 17.49 7.51 -0.98
C TYR A 213 18.88 8.16 -1.02
N PRO A 214 19.68 7.93 -2.10
CA PRO A 214 21.03 8.48 -2.22
C PRO A 214 21.13 10.02 -2.15
N ASP A 215 20.02 10.72 -2.38
CA ASP A 215 19.92 12.17 -2.25
C ASP A 215 19.55 12.64 -0.84
N GLY A 216 19.48 11.73 0.14
CA GLY A 216 19.12 12.03 1.52
C GLY A 216 17.62 12.18 1.77
N THR A 217 16.78 12.00 0.75
CA THR A 217 15.32 12.02 0.92
C THR A 217 14.79 10.66 1.36
N ALA A 218 13.56 10.63 1.89
CA ALA A 218 12.87 9.41 2.27
C ALA A 218 11.40 9.50 1.86
N PRO A 219 10.76 8.38 1.48
CA PRO A 219 9.34 8.41 1.16
C PRO A 219 8.48 8.65 2.39
N ALA A 220 7.31 9.27 2.19
CA ALA A 220 6.22 9.10 3.13
C ALA A 220 5.58 7.73 2.88
N MET A 221 5.40 6.92 3.94
CA MET A 221 4.85 5.57 3.86
C MET A 221 3.57 5.45 4.65
N ILE A 222 2.53 4.95 4.02
CA ILE A 222 1.24 4.64 4.65
C ILE A 222 0.95 3.15 4.50
N THR A 223 0.66 2.49 5.59
CA THR A 223 -0.04 1.22 5.61
C THR A 223 -1.53 1.50 5.75
N LEU A 224 -2.29 1.23 4.69
CA LEU A 224 -3.74 1.42 4.64
C LEU A 224 -4.45 0.08 4.82
N GLU A 225 -5.00 -0.14 5.98
CA GLU A 225 -5.81 -1.31 6.30
C GLU A 225 -7.28 -1.04 5.98
N LEU A 226 -7.85 -1.83 5.09
CA LEU A 226 -9.27 -1.74 4.74
C LEU A 226 -10.17 -2.19 5.91
N PRO A 227 -11.44 -1.74 5.99
CA PRO A 227 -12.33 -2.13 7.07
C PRO A 227 -12.77 -3.60 6.94
N TYR A 228 -12.87 -4.28 8.07
CA TYR A 228 -13.49 -5.60 8.18
C TYR A 228 -14.97 -5.57 7.76
N ASP A 229 -15.71 -4.61 8.28
CA ASP A 229 -17.09 -4.36 7.90
C ASP A 229 -17.29 -2.86 7.65
N PRO A 230 -17.48 -2.44 6.39
CA PRO A 230 -17.68 -1.03 6.08
C PRO A 230 -18.99 -0.46 6.61
N ALA A 231 -19.96 -1.31 6.94
CA ALA A 231 -21.24 -0.92 7.54
C ALA A 231 -21.20 -0.92 9.08
N ALA A 232 -20.24 -1.62 9.67
CA ALA A 232 -20.12 -1.71 11.12
C ALA A 232 -19.23 -0.60 11.68
N LEU A 233 -19.58 -0.16 12.90
CA LEU A 233 -18.76 0.76 13.68
C LEU A 233 -17.68 0.02 14.48
N SER A 234 -17.35 -1.21 14.08
CA SER A 234 -16.44 -2.09 14.83
C SER A 234 -15.03 -1.53 14.81
N ARG A 235 -14.48 -1.32 15.99
CA ARG A 235 -13.07 -0.97 16.16
C ARG A 235 -12.21 -2.23 16.01
N PRO A 236 -10.96 -2.13 15.58
CA PRO A 236 -10.05 -3.27 15.45
C PRO A 236 -9.92 -4.13 16.71
N GLU A 237 -9.92 -3.51 17.89
CA GLU A 237 -9.90 -4.20 19.19
C GLU A 237 -11.19 -4.99 19.52
N GLU A 238 -12.26 -4.77 18.74
CA GLU A 238 -13.53 -5.45 18.87
C GLU A 238 -13.72 -6.56 17.83
N LEU A 239 -12.70 -6.79 16.95
CA LEU A 239 -12.79 -7.83 15.93
C LEU A 239 -12.77 -9.22 16.56
N PRO A 240 -13.61 -10.15 16.07
CA PRO A 240 -13.58 -11.54 16.52
C PRO A 240 -12.24 -12.20 16.17
N ALA A 241 -11.85 -13.23 16.93
CA ALA A 241 -10.60 -13.94 16.71
C ALA A 241 -10.48 -14.56 15.30
N ASP A 242 -11.62 -14.92 14.69
CA ASP A 242 -11.73 -15.51 13.35
C ASP A 242 -12.12 -14.48 12.27
N HIS A 243 -11.93 -13.20 12.54
CA HIS A 243 -12.40 -12.10 11.67
C HIS A 243 -11.90 -12.23 10.21
N LEU A 244 -10.66 -12.67 10.01
CA LEU A 244 -10.13 -12.82 8.65
C LEU A 244 -10.82 -13.95 7.88
N GLU A 245 -11.13 -15.09 8.50
CA GLU A 245 -11.85 -16.16 7.84
C GLU A 245 -13.31 -15.74 7.54
N THR A 246 -13.98 -15.13 8.49
CA THR A 246 -15.32 -14.55 8.29
C THR A 246 -15.34 -13.55 7.13
N LEU A 247 -14.30 -12.68 7.05
CA LEU A 247 -14.18 -11.71 5.96
C LEU A 247 -13.95 -12.38 4.60
N ARG A 248 -13.11 -13.43 4.54
CA ARG A 248 -12.91 -14.22 3.32
C ARG A 248 -14.19 -14.92 2.87
N GLU A 249 -14.98 -15.43 3.80
CA GLU A 249 -16.30 -16.01 3.50
C GLU A 249 -17.27 -14.97 2.93
N ARG A 250 -17.36 -13.79 3.58
CA ARG A 250 -18.18 -12.67 3.05
C ARG A 250 -17.73 -12.26 1.65
N TRP A 251 -16.42 -12.14 1.42
CA TRP A 251 -15.88 -11.86 0.10
C TRP A 251 -16.30 -12.89 -0.95
N ARG A 252 -16.25 -14.18 -0.62
CA ARG A 252 -16.70 -15.26 -1.53
C ARG A 252 -18.18 -15.13 -1.88
N HIS A 253 -19.00 -14.59 -0.99
CA HIS A 253 -20.45 -14.47 -1.17
C HIS A 253 -20.86 -13.12 -1.78
N ASP A 254 -20.22 -12.03 -1.41
CA ASP A 254 -20.60 -10.68 -1.83
C ASP A 254 -19.40 -9.72 -1.95
N ALA A 255 -18.49 -10.06 -2.86
CA ALA A 255 -17.33 -9.19 -3.15
C ALA A 255 -17.75 -7.82 -3.71
N GLU A 256 -18.78 -7.79 -4.55
CA GLU A 256 -19.24 -6.55 -5.19
C GLU A 256 -19.91 -5.61 -4.18
N GLY A 257 -20.72 -6.13 -3.26
CA GLY A 257 -21.31 -5.32 -2.19
C GLY A 257 -20.26 -4.74 -1.25
N TYR A 258 -19.22 -5.52 -0.91
CA TYR A 258 -18.09 -5.01 -0.15
C TYR A 258 -17.37 -3.87 -0.89
N LEU A 259 -17.02 -4.09 -2.17
CA LEU A 259 -16.33 -3.07 -2.98
C LEU A 259 -17.18 -1.81 -3.12
N GLN A 260 -18.46 -1.92 -3.43
CA GLN A 260 -19.36 -0.76 -3.53
C GLN A 260 -19.38 0.08 -2.25
N ALA A 261 -19.25 -0.55 -1.09
CA ALA A 261 -19.25 0.15 0.18
C ALA A 261 -17.92 0.87 0.49
N VAL A 262 -16.77 0.29 0.10
CA VAL A 262 -15.45 0.83 0.48
C VAL A 262 -14.79 1.66 -0.62
N GLU A 263 -15.06 1.36 -1.90
CA GLU A 263 -14.35 1.93 -3.04
C GLU A 263 -14.38 3.47 -3.08
N PRO A 264 -15.51 4.16 -2.86
CA PRO A 264 -15.52 5.63 -2.91
C PRO A 264 -14.58 6.26 -1.89
N GLY A 265 -14.57 5.75 -0.66
CA GLY A 265 -13.68 6.24 0.41
C GLY A 265 -12.21 5.91 0.12
N VAL A 266 -11.91 4.69 -0.31
CA VAL A 266 -10.55 4.28 -0.67
C VAL A 266 -10.03 5.10 -1.83
N HIS A 267 -10.82 5.29 -2.89
CA HIS A 267 -10.41 6.11 -4.04
C HIS A 267 -10.18 7.58 -3.66
N ALA A 268 -10.99 8.14 -2.76
CA ALA A 268 -10.76 9.49 -2.23
C ALA A 268 -9.42 9.58 -1.47
N MET A 269 -9.11 8.61 -0.61
CA MET A 269 -7.83 8.54 0.10
C MET A 269 -6.64 8.40 -0.86
N LEU A 270 -6.73 7.51 -1.85
CA LEU A 270 -5.67 7.31 -2.83
C LEU A 270 -5.46 8.55 -3.71
N ALA A 271 -6.53 9.23 -4.12
CA ALA A 271 -6.42 10.49 -4.86
C ALA A 271 -5.77 11.58 -4.01
N ALA A 272 -6.15 11.71 -2.73
CA ALA A 272 -5.50 12.63 -1.81
C ALA A 272 -4.01 12.32 -1.64
N ALA A 273 -3.65 11.03 -1.52
CA ALA A 273 -2.26 10.62 -1.45
C ALA A 273 -1.47 10.98 -2.72
N VAL A 274 -2.04 10.78 -3.89
CA VAL A 274 -1.37 11.16 -5.16
C VAL A 274 -1.19 12.67 -5.28
N CYS A 275 -2.19 13.46 -4.89
CA CYS A 275 -2.15 14.92 -4.96
C CYS A 275 -1.30 15.58 -3.87
N HIS A 276 -1.09 14.92 -2.74
CA HIS A 276 -0.33 15.47 -1.62
C HIS A 276 1.12 15.82 -2.03
N ARG A 277 1.60 17.01 -1.63
CA ARG A 277 2.98 17.47 -1.89
C ARG A 277 3.88 17.05 -0.74
N HIS A 278 4.69 16.01 -0.94
CA HIS A 278 5.66 15.56 0.05
C HIS A 278 6.93 16.41 -0.02
N GLY A 279 7.45 16.81 1.13
CA GLY A 279 8.71 17.58 1.23
C GLY A 279 8.61 19.07 0.91
N ALA A 280 7.42 19.65 0.71
CA ALA A 280 7.24 21.09 0.75
C ALA A 280 7.31 21.54 2.22
N SER A 281 8.52 21.74 2.73
CA SER A 281 8.72 22.45 4.00
C SER A 281 8.08 23.83 3.88
N HIS A 282 7.15 24.14 4.76
CA HIS A 282 6.75 25.53 4.98
C HIS A 282 8.01 26.32 5.38
N GLN A 283 8.52 27.13 4.46
CA GLN A 283 9.46 28.22 4.77
C GLN A 283 8.71 29.33 5.49
#